data_9d5b485d8c9a1515a1222dcebe841494
#
_entry.id   9d5b485d8c9a1515a1222dcebe841494
#
_cell.length_a   1.000
_cell.length_b   1.000
_cell.length_c   1.000
_cell.angle_alpha   90.00
_cell.angle_beta   90.00
_cell.angle_gamma   90.00
#
_symmetry.space_group_name_H-M   'P 1'
#
loop_
_entity.id
_entity.type
_entity.pdbx_description
1 polymer ?
#
loop_
_entity_poly.entity_id
_entity_poly.type
_entity_poly.pdbx_seq_one_letter_code
_entity_poly.pdbx_strand_id
1 'polypeptide(L)'
;MARLNITKRGSVWQYRFEAASVGGKRRQVSKSGFRTKRDALEAGTKALAEYNNAGEVFTPSEISVSDYIDYWLDNYAKMNTKYNSWQSYISMAKNHIKPRLGSYRLNALKPSNILEVLTDMKSEGYSKRTVTLVLSLLTNALSYAIEPLGYIKENPCRLVKAPKFASKPKEEELQIYTDEQIRQIFEKFPPGHDYYLPLAITYFTGMRINEVLSLMWNDIDLDKHTLTVTKNVVYRLNVNKEKDGDITKLKHYVETPKTELSTRTIYFGDKLCDILRKAKKLQEQNRAEYEEYYTIYFGSKEPDEKGDETLRICQTDVGSGIPHGKQVLDFVCRRENGTHINYQAFNRCAKLINEEMDFHFTFHSLRHTHATILIENGANIKSVQERLGHSNIQTTMNIYVHNTDIMNKETANVFDDAVNI
;
A
#
# COMPACT_ATOMS: atom_id res chain seq x y z
N MET A 1 49.60 9.89 1.90
CA MET A 1 48.66 10.88 1.40
C MET A 1 48.83 11.01 -0.11
N ALA A 2 47.73 10.96 -0.87
CA ALA A 2 47.78 11.11 -2.33
C ALA A 2 48.28 12.53 -2.68
N ARG A 3 49.28 12.61 -3.59
CA ARG A 3 49.92 13.88 -3.98
C ARG A 3 49.26 14.43 -5.24
N LEU A 4 48.72 15.66 -5.15
CA LEU A 4 48.11 16.34 -6.27
C LEU A 4 49.18 16.81 -7.24
N ASN A 5 49.04 16.51 -8.53
CA ASN A 5 49.95 16.91 -9.60
C ASN A 5 49.19 17.74 -10.63
N ILE A 6 49.69 18.94 -10.96
CA ILE A 6 49.12 19.83 -11.95
C ILE A 6 50.09 19.93 -13.13
N THR A 7 49.63 19.56 -14.33
CA THR A 7 50.42 19.54 -15.53
C THR A 7 49.71 20.22 -16.69
N LYS A 8 50.49 20.82 -17.62
CA LYS A 8 49.96 21.39 -18.87
C LYS A 8 49.99 20.32 -19.95
N ARG A 9 48.90 20.14 -20.68
CA ARG A 9 48.81 19.22 -21.81
C ARG A 9 48.28 19.97 -23.02
N GLY A 10 49.18 20.30 -23.93
CA GLY A 10 48.84 21.20 -25.07
C GLY A 10 48.44 22.59 -24.58
N SER A 11 47.26 23.06 -24.97
CA SER A 11 46.74 24.39 -24.61
C SER A 11 45.99 24.42 -23.27
N VAL A 12 45.74 23.27 -22.61
CA VAL A 12 44.93 23.17 -21.37
C VAL A 12 45.72 22.61 -20.21
N TRP A 13 45.24 22.91 -18.99
CA TRP A 13 45.77 22.38 -17.76
C TRP A 13 44.94 21.19 -17.29
N GLN A 14 45.61 20.27 -16.56
CA GLN A 14 44.98 19.11 -15.92
C GLN A 14 45.49 18.92 -14.51
N TYR A 15 44.64 18.34 -13.65
CA TYR A 15 45.08 17.77 -12.37
C TYR A 15 45.12 16.26 -12.45
N ARG A 16 45.93 15.63 -11.58
CA ARG A 16 46.04 14.19 -11.42
C ARG A 16 46.49 13.86 -10.01
N PHE A 17 45.92 12.83 -9.43
CA PHE A 17 46.40 12.24 -8.18
C PHE A 17 46.19 10.70 -8.17
N GLU A 18 46.96 10.01 -7.34
CA GLU A 18 46.85 8.54 -7.20
C GLU A 18 45.71 8.21 -6.24
N ALA A 19 44.81 7.30 -6.66
CA ALA A 19 43.75 6.70 -5.88
C ALA A 19 44.24 5.35 -5.29
N ALA A 20 43.43 4.76 -4.41
CA ALA A 20 43.71 3.43 -3.84
C ALA A 20 43.87 2.39 -4.94
N SER A 21 44.83 1.50 -4.77
CA SER A 21 45.07 0.36 -5.70
C SER A 21 43.95 -0.67 -5.58
N VAL A 22 43.47 -1.16 -6.72
CA VAL A 22 42.48 -2.24 -6.77
C VAL A 22 43.12 -3.46 -7.44
N GLY A 23 43.12 -4.59 -6.76
CA GLY A 23 43.72 -5.84 -7.28
C GLY A 23 45.22 -5.69 -7.59
N GLY A 24 45.94 -4.88 -6.82
CA GLY A 24 47.39 -4.60 -7.03
C GLY A 24 47.72 -3.65 -8.17
N LYS A 25 46.72 -3.15 -8.89
CA LYS A 25 46.90 -2.18 -9.99
C LYS A 25 46.73 -0.75 -9.48
N ARG A 26 47.66 0.13 -9.85
CA ARG A 26 47.60 1.57 -9.54
C ARG A 26 46.43 2.21 -10.28
N ARG A 27 45.62 2.97 -9.55
CA ARG A 27 44.49 3.76 -10.11
C ARG A 27 44.81 5.26 -10.00
N GLN A 28 44.56 6.01 -11.07
CA GLN A 28 44.76 7.46 -11.07
C GLN A 28 43.47 8.17 -11.40
N VAL A 29 43.18 9.24 -10.67
CA VAL A 29 42.10 10.18 -10.95
C VAL A 29 42.70 11.40 -11.64
N SER A 30 42.19 11.75 -12.82
CA SER A 30 42.64 12.91 -13.55
C SER A 30 41.50 13.60 -14.29
N LYS A 31 41.57 14.94 -14.39
CA LYS A 31 40.64 15.76 -15.20
C LYS A 31 41.43 16.85 -15.90
N SER A 32 41.15 17.03 -17.18
CA SER A 32 41.78 18.05 -18.08
C SER A 32 40.73 19.04 -18.58
N GLY A 33 41.16 20.06 -19.30
CA GLY A 33 40.26 21.06 -19.90
C GLY A 33 40.24 22.42 -19.19
N PHE A 34 41.11 22.62 -18.20
CA PHE A 34 41.20 23.90 -17.46
C PHE A 34 41.98 24.92 -18.27
N ARG A 35 41.51 26.17 -18.32
CA ARG A 35 42.17 27.26 -19.05
C ARG A 35 43.40 27.77 -18.34
N THR A 36 43.39 27.80 -17.02
CA THR A 36 44.51 28.29 -16.22
C THR A 36 45.02 27.23 -15.26
N LYS A 37 46.29 27.38 -14.83
CA LYS A 37 46.92 26.54 -13.77
C LYS A 37 46.17 26.66 -12.46
N ARG A 38 45.65 27.85 -12.14
CA ARG A 38 44.91 28.17 -10.94
C ARG A 38 43.59 27.38 -10.86
N ASP A 39 42.82 27.36 -11.95
CA ASP A 39 41.56 26.63 -12.05
C ASP A 39 41.78 25.11 -11.89
N ALA A 40 42.86 24.58 -12.51
CA ALA A 40 43.24 23.19 -12.38
C ALA A 40 43.66 22.84 -10.95
N LEU A 41 44.37 23.73 -10.26
CA LEU A 41 44.79 23.55 -8.87
C LEU A 41 43.59 23.57 -7.90
N GLU A 42 42.71 24.54 -8.03
CA GLU A 42 41.53 24.68 -7.21
C GLU A 42 40.61 23.47 -7.36
N ALA A 43 40.28 23.07 -8.61
CA ALA A 43 39.49 21.89 -8.87
C ALA A 43 40.17 20.61 -8.39
N GLY A 44 41.48 20.46 -8.56
CA GLY A 44 42.24 19.30 -8.12
C GLY A 44 42.34 19.20 -6.58
N THR A 45 42.48 20.33 -5.88
CA THR A 45 42.48 20.37 -4.40
C THR A 45 41.13 19.94 -3.85
N LYS A 46 40.04 20.45 -4.45
CA LYS A 46 38.68 20.07 -4.07
C LYS A 46 38.44 18.58 -4.30
N ALA A 47 38.80 18.06 -5.47
CA ALA A 47 38.64 16.65 -5.83
C ALA A 47 39.47 15.71 -4.91
N LEU A 48 40.70 16.13 -4.56
CA LEU A 48 41.55 15.36 -3.64
C LEU A 48 40.99 15.37 -2.20
N ALA A 49 40.43 16.49 -1.74
CA ALA A 49 39.78 16.59 -0.46
C ALA A 49 38.53 15.68 -0.39
N GLU A 50 37.73 15.67 -1.44
CA GLU A 50 36.56 14.81 -1.55
C GLU A 50 36.96 13.31 -1.59
N TYR A 51 38.02 12.97 -2.33
CA TYR A 51 38.57 11.62 -2.34
C TYR A 51 39.08 11.16 -0.97
N ASN A 52 39.84 12.00 -0.28
CA ASN A 52 40.37 11.66 1.06
C ASN A 52 39.27 11.48 2.11
N ASN A 53 38.13 12.12 1.93
CA ASN A 53 36.98 12.02 2.83
C ASN A 53 36.05 10.84 2.53
N ALA A 54 35.93 10.41 1.27
CA ALA A 54 34.94 9.44 0.82
C ALA A 54 35.53 8.25 0.03
N GLY A 55 36.85 8.23 -0.24
CA GLY A 55 37.51 7.21 -1.08
C GLY A 55 37.30 7.40 -2.59
N GLU A 56 36.39 8.26 -3.02
CA GLU A 56 36.12 8.60 -4.43
C GLU A 56 35.85 10.10 -4.62
N VAL A 57 36.09 10.56 -5.86
CA VAL A 57 35.79 11.95 -6.24
C VAL A 57 34.31 12.06 -6.55
N PHE A 58 33.60 12.91 -5.81
CA PHE A 58 32.20 13.18 -6.07
C PHE A 58 32.01 13.89 -7.43
N THR A 59 31.23 13.28 -8.31
CA THR A 59 30.82 13.85 -9.58
C THR A 59 29.30 13.94 -9.59
N PRO A 60 28.69 15.15 -9.49
CA PRO A 60 27.25 15.30 -9.52
C PRO A 60 26.66 14.68 -10.81
N SER A 61 25.56 13.97 -10.67
CA SER A 61 24.86 13.44 -11.82
C SER A 61 24.18 14.57 -12.62
N GLU A 62 24.28 14.52 -13.93
CA GLU A 62 23.55 15.42 -14.84
C GLU A 62 22.20 14.87 -15.27
N ILE A 63 21.79 13.72 -14.73
CA ILE A 63 20.52 13.07 -15.02
C ILE A 63 19.34 14.02 -14.73
N SER A 64 18.30 13.96 -15.56
CA SER A 64 17.07 14.71 -15.33
C SER A 64 16.31 14.12 -14.14
N VAL A 65 15.50 14.92 -13.45
CA VAL A 65 14.61 14.44 -12.39
C VAL A 65 13.64 13.38 -12.96
N SER A 66 13.15 13.56 -14.20
CA SER A 66 12.28 12.57 -14.84
C SER A 66 12.93 11.21 -14.96
N ASP A 67 14.14 11.16 -15.55
CA ASP A 67 14.83 9.89 -15.79
C ASP A 67 15.31 9.26 -14.47
N TYR A 68 15.71 10.10 -13.51
CA TYR A 68 16.08 9.63 -12.18
C TYR A 68 14.90 8.98 -11.43
N ILE A 69 13.72 9.60 -11.48
CA ILE A 69 12.52 9.04 -10.84
C ILE A 69 12.13 7.71 -11.50
N ASP A 70 12.24 7.56 -12.83
CA ASP A 70 12.02 6.28 -13.51
C ASP A 70 13.05 5.24 -13.05
N TYR A 71 14.31 5.60 -13.01
CA TYR A 71 15.37 4.72 -12.50
C TYR A 71 15.07 4.25 -11.07
N TRP A 72 14.69 5.18 -10.17
CA TRP A 72 14.38 4.87 -8.78
C TRP A 72 13.14 3.98 -8.65
N LEU A 73 12.10 4.23 -9.45
CA LEU A 73 10.88 3.43 -9.47
C LEU A 73 11.14 1.98 -9.91
N ASP A 74 11.98 1.79 -10.92
CA ASP A 74 12.24 0.47 -11.51
C ASP A 74 13.29 -0.33 -10.72
N ASN A 75 14.35 0.33 -10.23
CA ASN A 75 15.49 -0.34 -9.62
C ASN A 75 15.43 -0.40 -8.08
N TYR A 76 14.70 0.52 -7.42
CA TYR A 76 14.59 0.52 -5.97
C TYR A 76 13.16 0.32 -5.49
N ALA A 77 12.22 1.18 -5.89
CA ALA A 77 10.87 1.16 -5.33
C ALA A 77 10.14 -0.14 -5.66
N LYS A 78 10.29 -0.64 -6.89
CA LYS A 78 9.73 -1.92 -7.34
C LYS A 78 10.15 -3.08 -6.44
N MET A 79 11.43 -3.16 -6.09
CA MET A 79 11.98 -4.26 -5.28
C MET A 79 11.65 -4.12 -3.79
N ASN A 80 11.57 -2.88 -3.27
CA ASN A 80 11.50 -2.62 -1.83
C ASN A 80 10.09 -2.27 -1.33
N THR A 81 9.10 -2.16 -2.21
CA THR A 81 7.73 -1.83 -1.81
C THR A 81 6.72 -2.88 -2.30
N LYS A 82 5.53 -2.92 -1.69
CA LYS A 82 4.43 -3.74 -2.20
C LYS A 82 3.89 -3.16 -3.50
N TYR A 83 3.38 -4.02 -4.38
CA TYR A 83 2.86 -3.68 -5.69
C TYR A 83 1.95 -2.43 -5.69
N ASN A 84 0.95 -2.38 -4.82
CA ASN A 84 0.03 -1.24 -4.76
C ASN A 84 0.72 0.08 -4.35
N SER A 85 1.75 0.02 -3.50
CA SER A 85 2.55 1.20 -3.13
C SER A 85 3.40 1.66 -4.31
N TRP A 86 4.03 0.72 -5.00
CA TRP A 86 4.79 1.00 -6.22
C TRP A 86 3.91 1.62 -7.32
N GLN A 87 2.70 1.07 -7.57
CA GLN A 87 1.73 1.66 -8.51
C GLN A 87 1.29 3.08 -8.10
N SER A 88 1.10 3.30 -6.80
CA SER A 88 0.82 4.64 -6.28
C SER A 88 1.97 5.60 -6.55
N TYR A 89 3.21 5.17 -6.37
CA TYR A 89 4.40 5.98 -6.68
C TYR A 89 4.51 6.29 -8.16
N ILE A 90 4.27 5.32 -9.05
CA ILE A 90 4.21 5.55 -10.50
C ILE A 90 3.17 6.62 -10.83
N SER A 91 1.96 6.50 -10.27
CA SER A 91 0.89 7.48 -10.49
C SER A 91 1.27 8.87 -9.98
N MET A 92 1.83 8.99 -8.78
CA MET A 92 2.29 10.27 -8.22
C MET A 92 3.42 10.88 -9.05
N ALA A 93 4.38 10.06 -9.47
CA ALA A 93 5.47 10.50 -10.33
C ALA A 93 4.96 11.04 -11.67
N LYS A 94 4.10 10.27 -12.34
CA LYS A 94 3.55 10.62 -13.66
C LYS A 94 2.69 11.88 -13.62
N ASN A 95 1.81 11.99 -12.63
CA ASN A 95 0.78 13.03 -12.62
C ASN A 95 1.23 14.33 -11.92
N HIS A 96 2.16 14.24 -10.97
CA HIS A 96 2.51 15.40 -10.13
C HIS A 96 3.98 15.80 -10.18
N ILE A 97 4.91 14.84 -10.21
CA ILE A 97 6.35 15.16 -10.14
C ILE A 97 6.92 15.48 -11.49
N LYS A 98 6.79 14.56 -12.45
CA LYS A 98 7.40 14.72 -13.78
C LYS A 98 6.90 15.94 -14.56
N PRO A 99 5.60 16.30 -14.57
CA PRO A 99 5.13 17.49 -15.26
C PRO A 99 5.70 18.80 -14.70
N ARG A 100 6.07 18.84 -13.42
CA ARG A 100 6.52 20.05 -12.71
C ARG A 100 8.03 20.14 -12.53
N LEU A 101 8.67 18.99 -12.24
CA LEU A 101 10.10 18.94 -11.92
C LEU A 101 10.93 18.13 -12.92
N GLY A 102 10.31 17.37 -13.83
CA GLY A 102 10.99 16.38 -14.67
C GLY A 102 12.11 16.94 -15.52
N SER A 103 12.00 18.18 -16.00
CA SER A 103 12.99 18.85 -16.84
C SER A 103 14.19 19.40 -16.07
N TYR A 104 14.13 19.47 -14.73
CA TYR A 104 15.27 19.94 -13.95
C TYR A 104 16.37 18.88 -13.93
N ARG A 105 17.63 19.33 -13.89
CA ARG A 105 18.75 18.44 -13.53
C ARG A 105 18.67 18.11 -12.06
N LEU A 106 18.90 16.84 -11.70
CA LEU A 106 18.79 16.36 -10.33
C LEU A 106 19.66 17.16 -9.33
N ASN A 107 20.90 17.48 -9.75
CA ASN A 107 21.85 18.25 -8.95
C ASN A 107 21.53 19.75 -8.84
N ALA A 108 20.60 20.26 -9.66
CA ALA A 108 20.17 21.65 -9.64
C ALA A 108 18.87 21.88 -8.84
N LEU A 109 18.23 20.81 -8.36
CA LEU A 109 16.97 20.87 -7.64
C LEU A 109 17.17 21.53 -6.27
N LYS A 110 16.38 22.56 -5.99
CA LYS A 110 16.43 23.34 -4.74
C LYS A 110 15.21 23.11 -3.88
N PRO A 111 15.29 23.33 -2.56
CA PRO A 111 14.12 23.27 -1.66
C PRO A 111 12.96 24.18 -2.12
N SER A 112 13.26 25.36 -2.72
CA SER A 112 12.26 26.29 -3.25
C SER A 112 11.42 25.68 -4.38
N ASN A 113 12.04 24.90 -5.29
CA ASN A 113 11.32 24.25 -6.38
C ASN A 113 10.32 23.21 -5.86
N ILE A 114 10.71 22.47 -4.82
CA ILE A 114 9.84 21.47 -4.19
C ILE A 114 8.69 22.17 -3.46
N LEU A 115 8.99 23.24 -2.69
CA LEU A 115 7.97 24.01 -1.98
C LEU A 115 6.94 24.63 -2.95
N GLU A 116 7.40 25.16 -4.09
CA GLU A 116 6.55 25.69 -5.16
C GLU A 116 5.56 24.63 -5.65
N VAL A 117 6.06 23.44 -6.04
CA VAL A 117 5.21 22.32 -6.46
C VAL A 117 4.16 21.96 -5.42
N LEU A 118 4.52 21.86 -4.13
CA LEU A 118 3.57 21.53 -3.08
C LEU A 118 2.52 22.64 -2.86
N THR A 119 2.92 23.89 -3.06
CA THR A 119 2.04 25.06 -2.94
C THR A 119 1.06 25.11 -4.11
N ASP A 120 1.54 24.88 -5.32
CA ASP A 120 0.71 24.80 -6.52
C ASP A 120 -0.32 23.69 -6.43
N MET A 121 0.10 22.49 -6.01
CA MET A 121 -0.81 21.38 -5.79
C MET A 121 -1.90 21.74 -4.78
N LYS A 122 -1.56 22.47 -3.70
CA LYS A 122 -2.57 22.94 -2.74
C LYS A 122 -3.53 23.94 -3.40
N SER A 123 -3.03 24.89 -4.20
CA SER A 123 -3.86 25.90 -4.89
C SER A 123 -4.77 25.28 -5.95
N GLU A 124 -4.33 24.18 -6.58
CA GLU A 124 -5.10 23.35 -7.52
C GLU A 124 -6.17 22.49 -6.81
N GLY A 125 -6.26 22.54 -5.47
CA GLY A 125 -7.29 21.83 -4.69
C GLY A 125 -6.94 20.39 -4.28
N TYR A 126 -5.69 19.95 -4.45
CA TYR A 126 -5.29 18.62 -3.99
C TYR A 126 -5.35 18.49 -2.46
N SER A 127 -5.73 17.30 -1.99
CA SER A 127 -5.84 17.02 -0.57
C SER A 127 -4.48 17.07 0.15
N LYS A 128 -4.48 17.39 1.45
CA LYS A 128 -3.29 17.32 2.31
C LYS A 128 -2.57 15.98 2.17
N ARG A 129 -3.34 14.87 2.08
CA ARG A 129 -2.80 13.52 1.94
C ARG A 129 -2.01 13.37 0.64
N THR A 130 -2.53 13.83 -0.49
CA THR A 130 -1.88 13.76 -1.80
C THR A 130 -0.58 14.55 -1.81
N VAL A 131 -0.61 15.80 -1.31
CA VAL A 131 0.57 16.67 -1.22
C VAL A 131 1.65 16.07 -0.32
N THR A 132 1.27 15.50 0.82
CA THR A 132 2.21 14.83 1.73
C THR A 132 2.81 13.57 1.10
N LEU A 133 2.04 12.81 0.33
CA LEU A 133 2.51 11.61 -0.39
C LEU A 133 3.57 11.98 -1.45
N VAL A 134 3.36 13.06 -2.20
CA VAL A 134 4.35 13.55 -3.20
C VAL A 134 5.64 13.97 -2.50
N LEU A 135 5.55 14.73 -1.39
CA LEU A 135 6.73 15.11 -0.60
C LEU A 135 7.46 13.87 -0.06
N SER A 136 6.73 12.89 0.46
CA SER A 136 7.30 11.64 0.98
C SER A 136 8.02 10.84 -0.10
N LEU A 137 7.43 10.73 -1.30
CA LEU A 137 8.05 10.06 -2.45
C LEU A 137 9.35 10.78 -2.84
N LEU A 138 9.31 12.10 -3.02
CA LEU A 138 10.50 12.89 -3.34
C LEU A 138 11.58 12.75 -2.28
N THR A 139 11.20 12.79 -0.98
CA THR A 139 12.15 12.62 0.11
C THR A 139 12.85 11.26 0.04
N ASN A 140 12.11 10.19 -0.18
CA ASN A 140 12.67 8.83 -0.26
C ASN A 140 13.55 8.66 -1.51
N ALA A 141 13.07 9.10 -2.67
CA ALA A 141 13.82 9.01 -3.91
C ALA A 141 15.12 9.81 -3.84
N LEU A 142 15.08 11.05 -3.33
CA LEU A 142 16.27 11.91 -3.24
C LEU A 142 17.22 11.47 -2.13
N SER A 143 16.75 10.78 -1.08
CA SER A 143 17.64 10.12 -0.11
C SER A 143 18.44 8.99 -0.77
N TYR A 144 17.80 8.19 -1.62
CA TYR A 144 18.49 7.14 -2.38
C TYR A 144 19.47 7.71 -3.42
N ALA A 145 19.21 8.93 -3.91
CA ALA A 145 20.16 9.65 -4.78
C ALA A 145 21.45 10.07 -4.07
N ILE A 146 21.40 10.25 -2.74
CA ILE A 146 22.59 10.49 -1.91
C ILE A 146 23.30 9.18 -1.65
N GLU A 147 22.61 8.22 -1.01
CA GLU A 147 23.12 6.89 -0.68
C GLU A 147 22.13 5.84 -1.20
N PRO A 148 22.60 4.88 -2.03
CA PRO A 148 24.02 4.58 -2.32
C PRO A 148 24.59 5.26 -3.59
N LEU A 149 23.81 6.10 -4.32
CA LEU A 149 24.19 6.50 -5.69
C LEU A 149 25.22 7.63 -5.75
N GLY A 150 25.30 8.49 -4.74
CA GLY A 150 26.20 9.65 -4.77
C GLY A 150 25.90 10.66 -5.87
N TYR A 151 24.65 10.76 -6.35
CA TYR A 151 24.25 11.66 -7.44
C TYR A 151 24.09 13.11 -6.99
N ILE A 152 23.70 13.31 -5.74
CA ILE A 152 23.57 14.60 -5.06
C ILE A 152 24.20 14.53 -3.66
N LYS A 153 24.60 15.67 -3.10
CA LYS A 153 25.24 15.76 -1.77
C LYS A 153 24.22 15.85 -0.64
N GLU A 154 23.12 16.54 -0.88
CA GLU A 154 22.11 16.84 0.12
C GLU A 154 20.72 16.61 -0.44
N ASN A 155 19.78 16.18 0.41
CA ASN A 155 18.39 16.03 0.03
C ASN A 155 17.67 17.38 0.13
N PRO A 156 17.25 17.98 -0.98
CA PRO A 156 16.57 19.27 -0.97
C PRO A 156 15.20 19.22 -0.29
N CYS A 157 14.62 18.03 -0.04
CA CYS A 157 13.38 17.88 0.73
C CYS A 157 13.56 18.03 2.24
N ARG A 158 14.79 17.93 2.77
CA ARG A 158 15.04 17.82 4.22
C ARG A 158 14.42 18.95 5.05
N LEU A 159 14.41 20.17 4.53
CA LEU A 159 13.87 21.36 5.21
C LEU A 159 12.48 21.78 4.69
N VAL A 160 11.96 21.07 3.69
CA VAL A 160 10.65 21.38 3.10
C VAL A 160 9.54 20.77 3.95
N LYS A 161 8.59 21.61 4.36
CA LYS A 161 7.36 21.18 5.02
C LYS A 161 6.18 21.35 4.08
N ALA A 162 5.26 20.41 4.12
CA ALA A 162 4.00 20.56 3.38
C ALA A 162 3.29 21.85 3.79
N PRO A 163 2.65 22.56 2.86
CA PRO A 163 1.87 23.76 3.15
C PRO A 163 0.83 23.48 4.24
N LYS A 164 0.54 24.47 5.06
CA LYS A 164 -0.55 24.36 6.04
C LYS A 164 -1.88 24.27 5.31
N PHE A 165 -2.63 23.25 5.56
CA PHE A 165 -4.03 23.13 5.13
C PHE A 165 -4.91 23.67 6.26
N ALA A 166 -6.04 24.28 5.91
CA ALA A 166 -7.05 24.58 6.89
C ALA A 166 -7.39 23.27 7.62
N SER A 167 -7.39 23.28 8.93
CA SER A 167 -7.94 22.16 9.69
C SER A 167 -9.39 22.05 9.23
N LYS A 168 -9.74 20.95 8.53
CA LYS A 168 -11.15 20.62 8.44
C LYS A 168 -11.66 20.58 9.89
N PRO A 169 -12.88 21.05 10.16
CA PRO A 169 -13.52 20.77 11.44
C PRO A 169 -13.33 19.29 11.73
N LYS A 170 -13.20 18.91 12.99
CA LYS A 170 -12.96 17.53 13.45
C LYS A 170 -14.03 16.50 13.01
N GLU A 171 -14.96 16.91 12.16
CA GLU A 171 -16.11 16.22 11.63
C GLU A 171 -15.89 15.46 10.30
N GLU A 172 -14.72 14.88 10.07
CA GLU A 172 -14.76 13.55 9.46
C GLU A 172 -15.05 12.59 10.64
N GLU A 173 -16.26 12.68 11.17
CA GLU A 173 -16.78 11.70 12.11
C GLU A 173 -16.59 10.33 11.49
N LEU A 174 -15.90 9.45 12.24
CA LEU A 174 -15.86 8.03 11.91
C LEU A 174 -17.31 7.61 11.71
N GLN A 175 -17.68 7.31 10.47
CA GLN A 175 -19.05 6.91 10.19
C GLN A 175 -19.33 5.58 10.87
N ILE A 176 -20.16 5.59 11.88
CA ILE A 176 -20.66 4.45 12.62
C ILE A 176 -22.14 4.30 12.24
N TYR A 177 -22.52 3.12 11.80
CA TYR A 177 -23.89 2.86 11.39
C TYR A 177 -24.76 2.52 12.57
N THR A 178 -25.96 3.10 12.62
CA THR A 178 -27.01 2.73 13.58
C THR A 178 -27.59 1.35 13.23
N ASP A 179 -28.28 0.74 14.19
CA ASP A 179 -28.96 -0.55 13.98
C ASP A 179 -29.97 -0.46 12.83
N GLU A 180 -30.64 0.70 12.69
CA GLU A 180 -31.58 0.95 11.60
C GLU A 180 -30.88 0.95 10.24
N GLN A 181 -29.74 1.64 10.11
CA GLN A 181 -28.95 1.68 8.88
C GLN A 181 -28.40 0.29 8.51
N ILE A 182 -27.95 -0.48 9.52
CA ILE A 182 -27.50 -1.87 9.32
C ILE A 182 -28.68 -2.73 8.83
N ARG A 183 -29.87 -2.56 9.42
CA ARG A 183 -31.06 -3.28 8.98
C ARG A 183 -31.41 -2.96 7.52
N GLN A 184 -31.42 -1.69 7.12
CA GLN A 184 -31.67 -1.25 5.74
C GLN A 184 -30.68 -1.86 4.76
N ILE A 185 -29.37 -1.93 5.11
CA ILE A 185 -28.36 -2.57 4.28
C ILE A 185 -28.69 -4.05 4.04
N PHE A 186 -29.07 -4.79 5.10
CA PHE A 186 -29.39 -6.21 4.99
C PHE A 186 -30.76 -6.50 4.38
N GLU A 187 -31.73 -5.59 4.48
CA GLU A 187 -33.01 -5.64 3.73
C GLU A 187 -32.77 -5.46 2.24
N LYS A 188 -31.88 -4.53 1.84
CA LYS A 188 -31.53 -4.35 0.44
C LYS A 188 -30.78 -5.54 -0.16
N PHE A 189 -29.93 -6.16 0.61
CA PHE A 189 -29.14 -7.34 0.22
C PHE A 189 -29.47 -8.52 1.14
N PRO A 190 -30.64 -9.17 0.95
CA PRO A 190 -31.10 -10.25 1.83
C PRO A 190 -30.28 -11.53 1.61
N PRO A 191 -30.45 -12.56 2.48
CA PRO A 191 -29.85 -13.87 2.30
C PRO A 191 -30.09 -14.44 0.89
N GLY A 192 -29.02 -14.92 0.25
CA GLY A 192 -29.04 -15.37 -1.15
C GLY A 192 -28.59 -14.32 -2.16
N HIS A 193 -28.60 -13.03 -1.80
CA HIS A 193 -28.01 -12.00 -2.64
C HIS A 193 -26.47 -12.05 -2.63
N ASP A 194 -25.81 -11.80 -3.76
CA ASP A 194 -24.34 -11.84 -3.92
C ASP A 194 -23.58 -11.07 -2.82
N TYR A 195 -24.10 -9.91 -2.41
CA TYR A 195 -23.42 -9.03 -1.46
C TYR A 195 -23.74 -9.34 0.01
N TYR A 196 -24.75 -10.18 0.28
CA TYR A 196 -25.14 -10.49 1.65
C TYR A 196 -24.00 -11.09 2.48
N LEU A 197 -23.39 -12.16 1.98
CA LEU A 197 -22.37 -12.90 2.73
C LEU A 197 -21.12 -12.06 3.04
N PRO A 198 -20.51 -11.33 2.06
CA PRO A 198 -19.39 -10.42 2.34
C PRO A 198 -19.73 -9.32 3.35
N LEU A 199 -20.93 -8.74 3.27
CA LEU A 199 -21.41 -7.73 4.23
C LEU A 199 -21.55 -8.33 5.62
N ALA A 200 -22.18 -9.51 5.74
CA ALA A 200 -22.36 -10.20 7.03
C ALA A 200 -21.00 -10.56 7.66
N ILE A 201 -20.08 -11.16 6.91
CA ILE A 201 -18.76 -11.49 7.44
C ILE A 201 -18.05 -10.21 7.90
N THR A 202 -18.08 -9.12 7.12
CA THR A 202 -17.46 -7.84 7.51
C THR A 202 -18.07 -7.29 8.80
N TYR A 203 -19.39 -7.29 8.91
CA TYR A 203 -20.13 -6.77 10.08
C TYR A 203 -19.85 -7.58 11.35
N PHE A 204 -19.93 -8.92 11.28
CA PHE A 204 -19.76 -9.80 12.44
C PHE A 204 -18.30 -10.02 12.86
N THR A 205 -17.32 -9.74 11.99
CA THR A 205 -15.90 -10.02 12.28
C THR A 205 -15.02 -8.77 12.33
N GLY A 206 -15.43 -7.68 11.71
CA GLY A 206 -14.62 -6.48 11.52
C GLY A 206 -13.43 -6.69 10.55
N MET A 207 -13.42 -7.74 9.75
CA MET A 207 -12.35 -7.99 8.75
C MET A 207 -12.30 -6.88 7.70
N ARG A 208 -11.11 -6.67 7.13
CA ARG A 208 -10.96 -5.80 5.95
C ARG A 208 -11.59 -6.48 4.74
N ILE A 209 -12.18 -5.69 3.83
CA ILE A 209 -12.89 -6.26 2.68
C ILE A 209 -12.03 -7.23 1.85
N ASN A 210 -10.76 -6.91 1.60
CA ASN A 210 -9.89 -7.79 0.85
C ASN A 210 -9.54 -9.09 1.60
N GLU A 211 -9.54 -9.06 2.94
CA GLU A 211 -9.44 -10.26 3.78
C GLU A 211 -10.69 -11.12 3.64
N VAL A 212 -11.89 -10.52 3.67
CA VAL A 212 -13.17 -11.22 3.47
C VAL A 212 -13.23 -11.87 2.08
N LEU A 213 -12.88 -11.12 1.03
CA LEU A 213 -12.90 -11.63 -0.34
C LEU A 213 -11.82 -12.70 -0.61
N SER A 214 -10.80 -12.80 0.24
CA SER A 214 -9.77 -13.85 0.15
C SER A 214 -10.07 -15.10 0.96
N LEU A 215 -11.15 -15.07 1.77
CA LEU A 215 -11.49 -16.14 2.68
C LEU A 215 -11.90 -17.40 1.90
N MET A 216 -11.37 -18.54 2.29
CA MET A 216 -11.65 -19.85 1.74
C MET A 216 -12.32 -20.73 2.79
N TRP A 217 -13.09 -21.74 2.39
CA TRP A 217 -13.78 -22.62 3.34
C TRP A 217 -12.81 -23.37 4.28
N ASN A 218 -11.58 -23.64 3.83
CA ASN A 218 -10.55 -24.25 4.67
C ASN A 218 -9.93 -23.29 5.70
N ASP A 219 -10.25 -22.00 5.65
CA ASP A 219 -9.85 -21.03 6.67
C ASP A 219 -10.88 -20.95 7.81
N ILE A 220 -12.03 -21.65 7.71
CA ILE A 220 -13.13 -21.57 8.64
C ILE A 220 -13.36 -22.93 9.32
N ASP A 221 -13.37 -22.93 10.64
CA ASP A 221 -13.80 -24.07 11.47
C ASP A 221 -15.17 -23.73 12.07
N LEU A 222 -16.22 -24.33 11.48
CA LEU A 222 -17.62 -24.09 11.90
C LEU A 222 -17.97 -24.74 13.22
N ASP A 223 -17.20 -25.73 13.68
CA ASP A 223 -17.43 -26.41 14.93
C ASP A 223 -16.77 -25.67 16.12
N LYS A 224 -15.58 -25.11 15.86
CA LYS A 224 -14.87 -24.24 16.82
C LYS A 224 -15.29 -22.77 16.75
N HIS A 225 -16.16 -22.41 15.81
CA HIS A 225 -16.56 -21.01 15.56
C HIS A 225 -15.34 -20.07 15.36
N THR A 226 -14.38 -20.50 14.54
CA THR A 226 -13.17 -19.73 14.26
C THR A 226 -12.95 -19.57 12.77
N LEU A 227 -12.34 -18.45 12.39
CA LEU A 227 -11.77 -18.22 11.06
C LEU A 227 -10.38 -17.64 11.19
N THR A 228 -9.48 -18.02 10.26
CA THR A 228 -8.09 -17.60 10.27
C THR A 228 -7.80 -16.70 9.07
N VAL A 229 -7.33 -15.50 9.35
CA VAL A 229 -6.92 -14.52 8.31
C VAL A 229 -5.45 -14.73 8.01
N THR A 230 -5.13 -15.35 6.88
CA THR A 230 -3.75 -15.62 6.44
C THR A 230 -3.46 -15.08 5.05
N LYS A 231 -4.46 -14.57 4.35
CA LYS A 231 -4.40 -14.25 2.93
C LYS A 231 -5.04 -12.90 2.64
N ASN A 232 -4.64 -12.33 1.51
CA ASN A 232 -5.24 -11.13 0.93
C ASN A 232 -5.27 -11.28 -0.58
N VAL A 233 -6.38 -10.96 -1.23
CA VAL A 233 -6.45 -10.91 -2.69
C VAL A 233 -6.02 -9.54 -3.17
N VAL A 234 -5.06 -9.51 -4.07
CA VAL A 234 -4.56 -8.30 -4.70
C VAL A 234 -4.78 -8.34 -6.22
N TYR A 235 -4.91 -7.16 -6.80
CA TYR A 235 -5.12 -6.98 -8.24
C TYR A 235 -3.87 -6.37 -8.84
N ARG A 236 -3.35 -6.98 -9.91
CA ARG A 236 -2.19 -6.48 -10.63
C ARG A 236 -2.53 -6.32 -12.11
N LEU A 237 -2.07 -5.24 -12.72
CA LEU A 237 -2.11 -5.08 -14.16
C LEU A 237 -1.19 -6.12 -14.82
N ASN A 238 -1.63 -6.69 -15.93
CA ASN A 238 -0.78 -7.62 -16.68
C ASN A 238 0.42 -6.86 -17.26
N VAL A 239 1.61 -7.08 -16.71
CA VAL A 239 2.84 -6.40 -17.12
C VAL A 239 3.52 -7.10 -18.30
N ASN A 240 3.22 -8.37 -18.56
CA ASN A 240 3.78 -9.15 -19.67
C ASN A 240 3.07 -8.84 -20.99
N LYS A 241 3.44 -7.71 -21.60
CA LYS A 241 2.91 -7.23 -22.89
C LYS A 241 3.09 -8.21 -24.06
N GLU A 242 4.04 -9.13 -23.97
CA GLU A 242 4.48 -9.93 -25.14
C GLU A 242 3.81 -11.30 -25.29
N LYS A 243 3.17 -11.84 -24.23
CA LYS A 243 2.60 -13.20 -24.29
C LYS A 243 1.09 -13.30 -24.45
N ASP A 244 0.31 -12.35 -24.00
CA ASP A 244 -1.16 -12.49 -23.93
C ASP A 244 -1.96 -11.50 -24.80
N GLY A 245 -1.32 -10.60 -25.55
CA GLY A 245 -2.01 -9.68 -26.49
C GLY A 245 -3.03 -8.69 -25.89
N ASP A 246 -3.41 -8.84 -24.61
CA ASP A 246 -4.45 -8.08 -23.95
C ASP A 246 -3.87 -7.30 -22.73
N ILE A 247 -3.56 -6.03 -22.97
CA ILE A 247 -2.89 -5.12 -22.02
C ILE A 247 -3.80 -4.73 -20.85
N THR A 248 -5.09 -5.07 -20.90
CA THR A 248 -6.12 -4.51 -20.00
C THR A 248 -6.65 -5.48 -18.96
N LYS A 249 -6.29 -6.76 -18.99
CA LYS A 249 -6.81 -7.74 -18.00
C LYS A 249 -6.08 -7.64 -16.68
N LEU A 250 -6.81 -7.22 -15.65
CA LEU A 250 -6.40 -7.33 -14.25
C LEU A 250 -6.27 -8.80 -13.88
N LYS A 251 -5.09 -9.21 -13.42
CA LYS A 251 -4.87 -10.53 -12.82
C LYS A 251 -5.04 -10.45 -11.32
N HIS A 252 -5.56 -11.51 -10.75
CA HIS A 252 -5.79 -11.62 -9.30
C HIS A 252 -4.76 -12.58 -8.70
N TYR A 253 -4.22 -12.20 -7.55
CA TYR A 253 -3.21 -12.98 -6.84
C TYR A 253 -3.58 -13.11 -5.38
N VAL A 254 -3.20 -14.25 -4.79
CA VAL A 254 -3.24 -14.46 -3.36
C VAL A 254 -1.89 -14.04 -2.78
N GLU A 255 -1.90 -13.09 -1.87
CA GLU A 255 -0.70 -12.65 -1.14
C GLU A 255 -0.84 -12.85 0.35
N THR A 256 0.29 -12.89 1.05
CA THR A 256 0.32 -12.81 2.51
C THR A 256 -0.06 -11.40 2.98
N PRO A 257 -0.64 -11.26 4.18
CA PRO A 257 -0.94 -9.96 4.77
C PRO A 257 0.30 -9.05 4.88
N LYS A 258 0.07 -7.73 5.07
CA LYS A 258 1.16 -6.73 5.11
C LYS A 258 2.10 -6.89 6.30
N THR A 259 1.62 -7.41 7.42
CA THR A 259 2.36 -7.55 8.68
C THR A 259 2.02 -8.89 9.31
N GLU A 260 2.91 -9.44 10.13
CA GLU A 260 2.67 -10.67 10.91
C GLU A 260 1.43 -10.54 11.81
N LEU A 261 1.20 -9.36 12.40
CA LEU A 261 0.02 -9.06 13.21
C LEU A 261 -1.31 -9.09 12.42
N SER A 262 -1.24 -9.09 11.10
CA SER A 262 -2.43 -9.25 10.25
C SER A 262 -2.87 -10.72 10.14
N THR A 263 -1.97 -11.66 10.40
CA THR A 263 -2.31 -13.09 10.54
C THR A 263 -2.91 -13.30 11.94
N ARG A 264 -4.15 -13.71 11.97
CA ARG A 264 -4.90 -13.84 13.23
C ARG A 264 -6.07 -14.82 13.11
N THR A 265 -6.47 -15.39 14.23
CA THR A 265 -7.70 -16.17 14.34
C THR A 265 -8.79 -15.30 14.99
N ILE A 266 -9.96 -15.26 14.37
CA ILE A 266 -11.14 -14.53 14.83
C ILE A 266 -12.19 -15.56 15.28
N TYR A 267 -12.63 -15.46 16.52
CA TYR A 267 -13.78 -16.20 17.03
C TYR A 267 -15.08 -15.48 16.63
N PHE A 268 -16.10 -16.24 16.25
CA PHE A 268 -17.40 -15.69 15.91
C PHE A 268 -18.54 -16.43 16.65
N GLY A 269 -19.68 -15.76 16.79
CA GLY A 269 -20.83 -16.28 17.48
C GLY A 269 -21.76 -17.11 16.57
N ASP A 270 -22.79 -17.70 17.20
CA ASP A 270 -23.76 -18.58 16.54
C ASP A 270 -24.45 -17.93 15.34
N LYS A 271 -24.78 -16.64 15.42
CA LYS A 271 -25.44 -15.93 14.30
C LYS A 271 -24.63 -16.00 13.01
N LEU A 272 -23.31 -15.76 13.09
CA LEU A 272 -22.46 -15.86 11.90
C LEU A 272 -22.24 -17.33 11.50
N CYS A 273 -22.16 -18.26 12.48
CA CYS A 273 -22.05 -19.69 12.20
C CYS A 273 -23.23 -20.19 11.36
N ASP A 274 -24.45 -19.82 11.73
CA ASP A 274 -25.66 -20.17 10.99
C ASP A 274 -25.69 -19.58 9.58
N ILE A 275 -25.26 -18.32 9.44
CA ILE A 275 -25.13 -17.68 8.12
C ILE A 275 -24.14 -18.45 7.24
N LEU A 276 -22.97 -18.79 7.79
CA LEU A 276 -21.93 -19.52 7.05
C LEU A 276 -22.37 -20.94 6.66
N ARG A 277 -23.05 -21.67 7.58
CA ARG A 277 -23.61 -23.01 7.28
C ARG A 277 -24.64 -22.94 6.16
N LYS A 278 -25.57 -21.98 6.21
CA LYS A 278 -26.57 -21.76 5.15
C LYS A 278 -25.91 -21.40 3.81
N ALA A 279 -24.89 -20.52 3.84
CA ALA A 279 -24.16 -20.13 2.65
C ALA A 279 -23.42 -21.31 2.01
N LYS A 280 -22.77 -22.16 2.83
CA LYS A 280 -22.07 -23.37 2.34
C LYS A 280 -23.04 -24.33 1.66
N LYS A 281 -24.17 -24.61 2.31
CA LYS A 281 -25.23 -25.46 1.76
C LYS A 281 -25.78 -24.89 0.45
N LEU A 282 -26.03 -23.57 0.38
CA LEU A 282 -26.50 -22.92 -0.85
C LEU A 282 -25.47 -23.04 -1.98
N GLN A 283 -24.18 -22.89 -1.70
CA GLN A 283 -23.13 -23.06 -2.71
C GLN A 283 -23.04 -24.50 -3.23
N GLU A 284 -23.27 -25.49 -2.36
CA GLU A 284 -23.36 -26.91 -2.76
C GLU A 284 -24.57 -27.17 -3.68
N GLN A 285 -25.72 -26.56 -3.36
CA GLN A 285 -26.92 -26.61 -4.19
C GLN A 285 -26.69 -25.94 -5.54
N ASN A 286 -26.17 -24.73 -5.56
CA ASN A 286 -25.86 -24.01 -6.78
C ASN A 286 -24.87 -24.79 -7.66
N ARG A 287 -23.85 -25.40 -7.05
CA ARG A 287 -22.90 -26.24 -7.79
C ARG A 287 -23.59 -27.45 -8.48
N ALA A 288 -24.56 -28.05 -7.81
CA ALA A 288 -25.32 -29.15 -8.37
C ALA A 288 -26.28 -28.68 -9.48
N GLU A 289 -26.85 -27.46 -9.38
CA GLU A 289 -27.77 -26.88 -10.35
C GLU A 289 -27.07 -26.41 -11.64
N TYR A 290 -25.88 -25.74 -11.47
CA TYR A 290 -25.10 -25.26 -12.60
C TYR A 290 -24.25 -26.37 -13.26
N GLU A 291 -24.11 -27.53 -12.62
CA GLU A 291 -23.39 -28.72 -13.13
C GLU A 291 -22.01 -28.35 -13.71
N GLU A 292 -21.80 -28.72 -15.00
CA GLU A 292 -20.56 -28.51 -15.74
C GLU A 292 -20.20 -27.02 -15.93
N TYR A 293 -21.19 -26.12 -15.87
CA TYR A 293 -21.00 -24.67 -16.07
C TYR A 293 -20.64 -23.92 -14.80
N TYR A 294 -20.62 -24.59 -13.63
CA TYR A 294 -20.24 -23.95 -12.37
C TYR A 294 -18.77 -23.55 -12.38
N THR A 295 -18.49 -22.28 -12.08
CA THR A 295 -17.12 -21.76 -12.06
C THR A 295 -16.38 -22.22 -10.82
N ILE A 296 -15.18 -22.75 -11.01
CA ILE A 296 -14.25 -23.18 -9.94
C ILE A 296 -12.90 -22.47 -10.11
N TYR A 297 -12.13 -22.42 -9.03
CA TYR A 297 -10.87 -21.68 -9.00
C TYR A 297 -9.70 -22.56 -8.58
N PHE A 298 -8.54 -22.26 -9.15
CA PHE A 298 -7.28 -22.90 -8.77
C PHE A 298 -6.12 -21.89 -8.76
N GLY A 299 -5.11 -22.21 -7.98
CA GLY A 299 -3.86 -21.44 -7.90
C GLY A 299 -2.84 -21.88 -8.94
N SER A 300 -2.28 -20.95 -9.67
CA SER A 300 -1.11 -21.19 -10.54
C SER A 300 0.07 -20.39 -10.03
N LYS A 301 1.16 -21.07 -9.70
CA LYS A 301 2.41 -20.42 -9.29
C LYS A 301 3.05 -19.73 -10.48
N GLU A 302 3.38 -18.45 -10.34
CA GLU A 302 4.12 -17.68 -11.33
C GLU A 302 5.01 -16.64 -10.61
N PRO A 303 6.13 -16.21 -11.22
CA PRO A 303 6.95 -15.16 -10.63
C PRO A 303 6.21 -13.82 -10.68
N ASP A 304 6.35 -13.04 -9.63
CA ASP A 304 5.88 -11.65 -9.60
C ASP A 304 6.90 -10.70 -10.26
N GLU A 305 6.65 -9.37 -10.16
CA GLU A 305 7.49 -8.34 -10.75
C GLU A 305 8.90 -8.28 -10.11
N LYS A 306 9.11 -8.93 -8.97
CA LYS A 306 10.39 -9.04 -8.26
C LYS A 306 11.11 -10.36 -8.54
N GLY A 307 10.39 -11.31 -9.17
CA GLY A 307 10.87 -12.67 -9.36
C GLY A 307 10.49 -13.63 -8.22
N ASP A 308 9.77 -13.15 -7.19
CA ASP A 308 9.28 -13.98 -6.10
C ASP A 308 8.09 -14.83 -6.56
N GLU A 309 8.01 -16.08 -6.07
CA GLU A 309 6.89 -16.97 -6.38
C GLU A 309 5.59 -16.42 -5.78
N THR A 310 4.58 -16.22 -6.61
CA THR A 310 3.24 -15.77 -6.22
C THR A 310 2.17 -16.70 -6.74
N LEU A 311 1.00 -16.74 -6.09
CA LEU A 311 -0.11 -17.60 -6.45
C LEU A 311 -1.16 -16.80 -7.23
N ARG A 312 -1.19 -16.98 -8.56
CA ARG A 312 -2.21 -16.40 -9.42
C ARG A 312 -3.52 -17.17 -9.27
N ILE A 313 -4.62 -16.43 -9.15
CA ILE A 313 -5.96 -17.00 -9.17
C ILE A 313 -6.38 -17.22 -10.63
N CYS A 314 -6.62 -18.48 -10.98
CA CYS A 314 -7.15 -18.90 -12.27
C CYS A 314 -8.55 -19.46 -12.09
N GLN A 315 -9.39 -19.34 -13.12
CA GLN A 315 -10.74 -19.88 -13.14
C GLN A 315 -10.90 -20.89 -14.26
N THR A 316 -11.77 -21.85 -14.05
CA THR A 316 -12.27 -22.81 -15.03
C THR A 316 -13.72 -23.18 -14.66
N ASP A 317 -14.37 -23.99 -15.46
CA ASP A 317 -15.65 -24.60 -15.10
C ASP A 317 -15.48 -26.05 -14.64
N VAL A 318 -16.53 -26.62 -14.04
CA VAL A 318 -16.50 -28.00 -13.54
C VAL A 318 -16.30 -28.98 -14.67
N GLY A 319 -16.92 -28.73 -15.85
CA GLY A 319 -16.80 -29.60 -17.03
C GLY A 319 -15.38 -29.70 -17.57
N SER A 320 -14.65 -28.57 -17.59
CA SER A 320 -13.24 -28.55 -18.00
C SER A 320 -12.29 -29.08 -16.93
N GLY A 321 -12.71 -29.01 -15.67
CA GLY A 321 -11.93 -29.46 -14.51
C GLY A 321 -10.71 -28.60 -14.16
N ILE A 322 -10.09 -28.92 -13.04
CA ILE A 322 -8.85 -28.27 -12.60
C ILE A 322 -7.65 -29.06 -13.14
N PRO A 323 -6.65 -28.40 -13.76
CA PRO A 323 -5.46 -29.08 -14.24
C PRO A 323 -4.75 -29.85 -13.10
N HIS A 324 -4.19 -31.02 -13.43
CA HIS A 324 -3.55 -31.88 -12.46
C HIS A 324 -2.44 -31.17 -11.68
N GLY A 325 -2.38 -31.41 -10.37
CA GLY A 325 -1.37 -30.83 -9.47
C GLY A 325 -1.60 -29.35 -9.11
N LYS A 326 -2.69 -28.73 -9.53
CA LYS A 326 -3.03 -27.36 -9.13
C LYS A 326 -3.79 -27.32 -7.81
N GLN A 327 -3.53 -26.31 -7.00
CA GLN A 327 -4.22 -26.08 -5.72
C GLN A 327 -5.63 -25.56 -5.97
N VAL A 328 -6.64 -26.23 -5.41
CA VAL A 328 -8.03 -25.74 -5.42
C VAL A 328 -8.15 -24.50 -4.52
N LEU A 329 -8.84 -23.47 -5.00
CA LEU A 329 -9.13 -22.24 -4.26
C LEU A 329 -10.65 -22.17 -4.02
N ASP A 330 -11.10 -22.63 -2.86
CA ASP A 330 -12.50 -22.76 -2.50
C ASP A 330 -13.00 -21.53 -1.75
N PHE A 331 -13.20 -20.42 -2.47
CA PHE A 331 -13.61 -19.13 -1.89
C PHE A 331 -14.99 -19.19 -1.24
N VAL A 332 -15.14 -18.47 -0.11
CA VAL A 332 -16.42 -18.31 0.61
C VAL A 332 -17.36 -17.34 -0.12
N CYS A 333 -16.83 -16.22 -0.64
CA CYS A 333 -17.65 -15.20 -1.27
C CYS A 333 -17.76 -15.45 -2.78
N ARG A 334 -18.84 -16.13 -3.17
CA ARG A 334 -19.16 -16.48 -4.57
C ARG A 334 -20.58 -16.09 -4.94
N ARG A 335 -20.82 -15.92 -6.22
CA ARG A 335 -22.15 -15.83 -6.80
C ARG A 335 -22.76 -17.23 -7.00
N GLU A 336 -24.03 -17.28 -7.37
CA GLU A 336 -24.74 -18.52 -7.60
C GLU A 336 -24.08 -19.42 -8.67
N ASN A 337 -23.53 -18.84 -9.75
CA ASN A 337 -22.79 -19.56 -10.79
C ASN A 337 -21.35 -19.93 -10.43
N GLY A 338 -20.94 -19.78 -9.16
CA GLY A 338 -19.60 -20.06 -8.68
C GLY A 338 -18.58 -18.94 -8.88
N THR A 339 -18.88 -17.87 -9.63
CA THR A 339 -17.92 -16.79 -9.86
C THR A 339 -17.57 -16.04 -8.57
N HIS A 340 -16.28 -15.81 -8.35
CA HIS A 340 -15.77 -15.09 -7.17
C HIS A 340 -16.21 -13.62 -7.20
N ILE A 341 -16.66 -13.12 -6.04
CA ILE A 341 -17.00 -11.71 -5.86
C ILE A 341 -15.70 -10.95 -5.66
N ASN A 342 -15.32 -10.16 -6.65
CA ASN A 342 -14.11 -9.37 -6.64
C ASN A 342 -14.34 -7.97 -6.04
N TYR A 343 -13.24 -7.26 -5.75
CA TYR A 343 -13.29 -5.91 -5.17
C TYR A 343 -14.07 -4.89 -6.04
N GLN A 344 -14.03 -5.04 -7.37
CA GLN A 344 -14.77 -4.13 -8.27
C GLN A 344 -16.28 -4.35 -8.18
N ALA A 345 -16.72 -5.61 -8.12
CA ALA A 345 -18.12 -5.94 -7.89
C ALA A 345 -18.60 -5.39 -6.55
N PHE A 346 -17.73 -5.45 -5.54
CA PHE A 346 -18.06 -4.96 -4.21
C PHE A 346 -18.08 -3.42 -4.11
N ASN A 347 -17.24 -2.71 -4.88
CA ASN A 347 -17.37 -1.26 -5.04
C ASN A 347 -18.73 -0.85 -5.63
N ARG A 348 -19.30 -1.69 -6.52
CA ARG A 348 -20.66 -1.49 -7.03
C ARG A 348 -21.71 -1.59 -5.92
N CYS A 349 -21.54 -2.54 -4.98
CA CYS A 349 -22.39 -2.62 -3.79
C CYS A 349 -22.40 -1.32 -2.99
N ALA A 350 -21.21 -0.78 -2.68
CA ALA A 350 -21.11 0.50 -1.97
C ALA A 350 -21.76 1.67 -2.75
N LYS A 351 -21.61 1.68 -4.09
CA LYS A 351 -22.23 2.67 -4.94
C LYS A 351 -23.77 2.59 -4.88
N LEU A 352 -24.34 1.40 -4.97
CA LEU A 352 -25.78 1.19 -4.86
C LEU A 352 -26.36 1.64 -3.51
N ILE A 353 -25.64 1.38 -2.41
CA ILE A 353 -26.04 1.86 -1.08
C ILE A 353 -26.02 3.39 -1.05
N ASN A 354 -24.93 4.01 -1.54
CA ASN A 354 -24.76 5.45 -1.55
C ASN A 354 -25.75 6.19 -2.49
N GLU A 355 -26.28 5.52 -3.49
CA GLU A 355 -27.28 6.10 -4.42
C GLU A 355 -28.71 6.02 -3.90
N GLU A 356 -29.03 5.03 -3.06
CA GLU A 356 -30.40 4.72 -2.67
C GLU A 356 -30.70 5.00 -1.18
N MET A 357 -29.66 5.18 -0.35
CA MET A 357 -29.81 5.45 1.08
C MET A 357 -29.37 6.89 1.41
N ASP A 358 -29.92 7.44 2.46
CA ASP A 358 -29.67 8.82 2.93
C ASP A 358 -28.38 8.96 3.77
N PHE A 359 -27.54 7.91 3.81
CA PHE A 359 -26.25 7.93 4.52
C PHE A 359 -25.11 7.45 3.62
N HIS A 360 -23.92 7.94 3.91
CA HIS A 360 -22.71 7.52 3.17
C HIS A 360 -22.21 6.16 3.64
N PHE A 361 -22.00 5.22 2.73
CA PHE A 361 -21.52 3.87 3.02
C PHE A 361 -20.10 3.62 2.56
N THR A 362 -19.28 3.09 3.45
CA THR A 362 -18.01 2.45 3.14
C THR A 362 -17.84 1.14 3.92
N PHE A 363 -17.15 0.16 3.34
CA PHE A 363 -16.85 -1.07 4.07
C PHE A 363 -15.93 -0.84 5.28
N HIS A 364 -15.12 0.19 5.23
CA HIS A 364 -14.26 0.53 6.36
C HIS A 364 -15.09 1.05 7.54
N SER A 365 -16.15 1.79 7.26
CA SER A 365 -17.11 2.24 8.28
C SER A 365 -17.89 1.09 8.91
N LEU A 366 -18.21 0.03 8.15
CA LEU A 366 -18.83 -1.18 8.70
C LEU A 366 -17.90 -1.88 9.73
N ARG A 367 -16.60 -1.91 9.45
CA ARG A 367 -15.59 -2.38 10.39
C ARG A 367 -15.45 -1.44 11.60
N HIS A 368 -15.56 -0.14 11.42
CA HIS A 368 -15.60 0.83 12.53
C HIS A 368 -16.82 0.60 13.41
N THR A 369 -18.00 0.39 12.81
CA THR A 369 -19.23 0.04 13.54
C THR A 369 -19.04 -1.22 14.38
N HIS A 370 -18.44 -2.28 13.80
CA HIS A 370 -18.12 -3.50 14.57
C HIS A 370 -17.22 -3.20 15.77
N ALA A 371 -16.17 -2.41 15.59
CA ALA A 371 -15.25 -2.06 16.67
C ALA A 371 -15.93 -1.23 17.76
N THR A 372 -16.76 -0.26 17.38
CA THR A 372 -17.51 0.61 18.29
C THR A 372 -18.49 -0.20 19.12
N ILE A 373 -19.28 -1.07 18.48
CA ILE A 373 -20.21 -1.97 19.19
C ILE A 373 -19.47 -2.81 20.26
N LEU A 374 -18.30 -3.38 19.93
CA LEU A 374 -17.53 -4.15 20.88
C LEU A 374 -17.06 -3.31 22.07
N ILE A 375 -16.55 -2.12 21.81
CA ILE A 375 -16.00 -1.22 22.83
C ILE A 375 -17.13 -0.69 23.73
N GLU A 376 -18.26 -0.27 23.16
CA GLU A 376 -19.44 0.20 23.89
C GLU A 376 -20.07 -0.88 24.77
N ASN A 377 -19.88 -2.15 24.43
CA ASN A 377 -20.30 -3.29 25.26
C ASN A 377 -19.16 -3.84 26.14
N GLY A 378 -18.17 -3.02 26.49
CA GLY A 378 -17.15 -3.34 27.48
C GLY A 378 -16.03 -4.27 27.03
N ALA A 379 -15.88 -4.53 25.73
CA ALA A 379 -14.77 -5.35 25.26
C ALA A 379 -13.42 -4.64 25.47
N ASN A 380 -12.42 -5.39 25.93
CA ASN A 380 -11.08 -4.88 26.14
C ASN A 380 -10.48 -4.33 24.83
N ILE A 381 -9.98 -3.09 24.86
CA ILE A 381 -9.43 -2.40 23.68
C ILE A 381 -8.29 -3.20 23.03
N LYS A 382 -7.45 -3.86 23.82
CA LYS A 382 -6.37 -4.69 23.32
C LYS A 382 -6.89 -5.89 22.54
N SER A 383 -7.93 -6.56 23.07
CA SER A 383 -8.60 -7.67 22.37
C SER A 383 -9.27 -7.22 21.07
N VAL A 384 -9.87 -6.03 21.05
CA VAL A 384 -10.44 -5.42 19.84
C VAL A 384 -9.33 -5.11 18.83
N GLN A 385 -8.19 -4.54 19.27
CA GLN A 385 -7.02 -4.30 18.42
C GLN A 385 -6.53 -5.57 17.73
N GLU A 386 -6.36 -6.66 18.49
CA GLU A 386 -5.90 -7.96 17.99
C GLU A 386 -6.89 -8.58 17.01
N ARG A 387 -8.19 -8.57 17.37
CA ARG A 387 -9.28 -9.02 16.51
C ARG A 387 -9.29 -8.31 15.16
N LEU A 388 -9.11 -7.00 15.16
CA LEU A 388 -9.06 -6.20 13.95
C LEU A 388 -7.72 -6.34 13.21
N GLY A 389 -6.63 -6.75 13.84
CA GLY A 389 -5.28 -6.77 13.27
C GLY A 389 -4.76 -5.36 13.00
N HIS A 390 -4.91 -4.44 13.97
CA HIS A 390 -4.30 -3.12 13.93
C HIS A 390 -2.86 -3.19 14.48
N SER A 391 -1.88 -2.86 13.66
CA SER A 391 -0.47 -2.83 14.07
C SER A 391 -0.17 -1.76 15.13
N ASN A 392 -0.99 -0.69 15.18
CA ASN A 392 -0.87 0.38 16.15
C ASN A 392 -2.18 0.50 16.94
N ILE A 393 -2.08 0.42 18.27
CA ILE A 393 -3.21 0.56 19.20
C ILE A 393 -3.90 1.93 19.06
N GLN A 394 -3.16 2.98 18.68
CA GLN A 394 -3.71 4.32 18.44
C GLN A 394 -4.81 4.30 17.38
N THR A 395 -4.72 3.40 16.39
CA THR A 395 -5.77 3.24 15.37
C THR A 395 -7.09 2.77 15.99
N THR A 396 -7.03 1.87 16.98
CA THR A 396 -8.21 1.41 17.73
C THR A 396 -8.67 2.48 18.71
N MET A 397 -7.73 3.14 19.39
CA MET A 397 -8.04 4.24 20.31
C MET A 397 -8.70 5.43 19.62
N ASN A 398 -8.31 5.74 18.38
CA ASN A 398 -8.96 6.81 17.60
C ASN A 398 -10.43 6.53 17.32
N ILE A 399 -10.85 5.26 17.25
CA ILE A 399 -12.26 4.86 17.19
C ILE A 399 -12.95 5.18 18.54
N TYR A 400 -12.23 4.98 19.65
CA TYR A 400 -12.69 5.23 21.00
C TYR A 400 -12.78 6.74 21.36
N VAL A 401 -11.98 7.61 20.74
CA VAL A 401 -11.95 9.07 21.06
C VAL A 401 -13.27 9.78 20.69
N HIS A 402 -14.11 9.17 19.86
CA HIS A 402 -15.49 9.59 19.71
C HIS A 402 -16.30 9.05 20.89
N ASN A 403 -16.09 9.67 22.08
CA ASN A 403 -16.85 9.39 23.31
C ASN A 403 -18.35 9.47 23.01
N THR A 404 -19.02 8.32 23.00
CA THR A 404 -20.47 8.30 22.97
C THR A 404 -21.00 8.73 24.32
N ASP A 405 -22.20 9.32 24.35
CA ASP A 405 -22.87 9.69 25.61
C ASP A 405 -23.04 8.49 26.54
N ILE A 406 -23.11 7.27 26.01
CA ILE A 406 -23.17 6.01 26.74
C ILE A 406 -21.88 5.82 27.56
N MET A 407 -20.71 5.95 26.92
CA MET A 407 -19.41 5.76 27.58
C MET A 407 -19.15 6.79 28.68
N ASN A 408 -19.60 8.03 28.48
CA ASN A 408 -19.47 9.08 29.49
C ASN A 408 -20.32 8.75 30.74
N LYS A 409 -21.53 8.24 30.55
CA LYS A 409 -22.42 7.80 31.64
C LYS A 409 -21.86 6.58 32.39
N GLU A 410 -21.38 5.57 31.63
CA GLU A 410 -20.77 4.38 32.21
C GLU A 410 -19.51 4.71 33.03
N THR A 411 -18.66 5.64 32.53
CA THR A 411 -17.47 6.07 33.29
C THR A 411 -17.85 6.72 34.64
N ALA A 412 -18.93 7.49 34.68
CA ALA A 412 -19.44 8.07 35.92
C ALA A 412 -19.96 6.97 36.87
N ASN A 413 -20.76 6.01 36.34
CA ASN A 413 -21.27 4.88 37.16
C ASN A 413 -20.14 4.00 37.69
N VAL A 414 -19.12 3.69 36.91
CA VAL A 414 -17.94 2.93 37.35
C VAL A 414 -17.23 3.62 38.51
N PHE A 415 -17.16 4.96 38.48
CA PHE A 415 -16.55 5.73 39.58
C PHE A 415 -17.44 5.65 40.82
N ASP A 416 -18.75 5.85 40.68
CA ASP A 416 -19.71 5.80 41.80
C ASP A 416 -19.74 4.42 42.44
N ASP A 417 -19.67 3.33 41.65
CA ASP A 417 -19.61 1.95 42.16
C ASP A 417 -18.29 1.60 42.86
N ALA A 418 -17.19 2.30 42.48
CA ALA A 418 -15.86 2.07 43.06
C ALA A 418 -15.62 2.83 44.39
N VAL A 419 -16.40 3.88 44.65
CA VAL A 419 -16.21 4.76 45.82
C VAL A 419 -17.33 4.54 46.82
N ASN A 420 -17.02 3.83 47.90
CA ASN A 420 -17.90 3.71 49.07
C ASN A 420 -17.82 4.97 49.97
N ILE A 421 -18.56 6.01 49.62
CA ILE A 421 -18.72 7.20 50.47
C ILE A 421 -20.13 7.20 51.04
#